data_4b4f75c589b40a1f294e5eb8faf32d08
#
_entry.id   4b4f75c589b40a1f294e5eb8faf32d08
#
_cell.length_a   1.000
_cell.length_b   1.000
_cell.length_c   1.000
_cell.angle_alpha   90.00
_cell.angle_beta   90.00
_cell.angle_gamma   90.00
#
_symmetry.space_group_name_H-M   'P 1'
#
loop_
_entity.id
_entity.type
_entity.pdbx_description
1 polymer ?
#
loop_
_entity_poly.entity_id
_entity_poly.type
_entity_poly.pdbx_seq_one_letter_code
_entity_poly.pdbx_strand_id
1 'polypeptide(L)'
;QTLNVIGDRWTMLILHELLVGTENFNEIKHNLSGLSSNVLSARLKAMEEAGLVTSTLYSAHPPRYSYALTNAGKELEHVFNALAIWGSAHLNPCYKEVVDAHTEEAVEVVYRTKDTKAITEELIIRPARIEQ
;
A
#
# COMPACT_ATOMS: atom_id res chain seq x y z
N GLN A 1 0.50 -8.71 -14.22
CA GLN A 1 -0.46 -7.58 -14.10
C GLN A 1 -0.26 -6.79 -12.79
N THR A 2 -0.10 -7.45 -11.65
CA THR A 2 0.04 -6.80 -10.34
C THR A 2 1.20 -5.79 -10.31
N LEU A 3 2.37 -6.17 -10.81
CA LEU A 3 3.53 -5.27 -10.84
C LEU A 3 3.35 -4.07 -11.78
N ASN A 4 2.46 -4.15 -12.76
CA ASN A 4 2.12 -2.98 -13.58
C ASN A 4 1.32 -1.94 -12.78
N VAL A 5 0.62 -2.36 -11.76
CA VAL A 5 -0.17 -1.48 -10.87
C VAL A 5 0.66 -0.91 -9.73
N ILE A 6 1.44 -1.76 -9.04
CA ILE A 6 2.15 -1.41 -7.81
C ILE A 6 3.68 -1.50 -7.90
N GLY A 7 4.23 -1.83 -9.06
CA GLY A 7 5.66 -2.15 -9.19
C GLY A 7 6.60 -0.95 -9.26
N ASP A 8 6.10 0.27 -9.29
CA ASP A 8 6.94 1.46 -9.26
C ASP A 8 7.21 1.94 -7.81
N ARG A 9 8.27 2.69 -7.66
CA ARG A 9 8.72 3.19 -6.35
C ARG A 9 7.67 4.01 -5.61
N TRP A 10 6.93 4.86 -6.32
CA TRP A 10 6.09 5.86 -5.68
C TRP A 10 4.71 5.34 -5.27
N THR A 11 4.14 4.39 -6.01
CA THR A 11 2.79 3.87 -5.72
C THR A 11 2.69 3.30 -4.31
N MET A 12 3.65 2.47 -3.90
CA MET A 12 3.64 1.89 -2.54
C MET A 12 3.90 2.93 -1.45
N LEU A 13 4.72 3.94 -1.71
CA LEU A 13 4.96 5.04 -0.78
C LEU A 13 3.72 5.93 -0.62
N ILE A 14 3.04 6.25 -1.71
CA ILE A 14 1.78 7.00 -1.69
C ILE A 14 0.69 6.20 -0.96
N LEU A 15 0.60 4.91 -1.24
CA LEU A 15 -0.32 4.01 -0.54
C LEU A 15 -0.09 4.06 0.97
N HIS A 16 1.14 4.00 1.42
CA HIS A 16 1.46 4.08 2.85
C HIS A 16 1.01 5.41 3.46
N GLU A 17 1.22 6.54 2.78
CA GLU A 17 0.72 7.83 3.24
C GLU A 17 -0.81 7.82 3.43
N LEU A 18 -1.54 7.24 2.49
CA LEU A 18 -2.99 7.10 2.59
C LEU A 18 -3.42 6.12 3.71
N LEU A 19 -2.66 5.06 3.95
CA LEU A 19 -2.90 4.12 5.04
C LEU A 19 -2.75 4.77 6.42
N VAL A 20 -1.81 5.69 6.59
CA VAL A 20 -1.62 6.42 7.85
C VAL A 20 -2.51 7.65 8.00
N GLY A 21 -3.41 7.91 7.04
CA GLY A 21 -4.43 8.93 7.12
C GLY A 21 -4.10 10.26 6.47
N THR A 22 -3.02 10.36 5.70
CA THR A 22 -2.70 11.54 4.90
C THR A 22 -3.67 11.60 3.70
N GLU A 23 -4.49 12.65 3.59
CA GLU A 23 -5.61 12.68 2.64
C GLU A 23 -5.44 13.68 1.50
N ASN A 24 -4.60 14.69 1.64
CA ASN A 24 -4.49 15.73 0.64
C ASN A 24 -3.17 15.71 -0.13
N PHE A 25 -3.22 16.24 -1.36
CA PHE A 25 -2.11 16.24 -2.30
C PHE A 25 -0.84 16.90 -1.74
N ASN A 26 -0.97 18.06 -1.13
CA ASN A 26 0.18 18.83 -0.65
C ASN A 26 0.88 18.15 0.53
N GLU A 27 0.14 17.54 1.43
CA GLU A 27 0.71 16.78 2.56
C GLU A 27 1.44 15.52 2.07
N ILE A 28 0.86 14.77 1.15
CA ILE A 28 1.51 13.61 0.54
C ILE A 28 2.84 14.03 -0.10
N LYS A 29 2.81 15.10 -0.90
CA LYS A 29 4.00 15.64 -1.54
C LYS A 29 5.06 16.10 -0.53
N HIS A 30 4.64 16.76 0.53
CA HIS A 30 5.53 17.21 1.59
C HIS A 30 6.21 16.04 2.31
N ASN A 31 5.45 14.99 2.61
CA ASN A 31 5.94 13.82 3.34
C ASN A 31 6.85 12.90 2.51
N LEU A 32 6.71 12.94 1.18
CA LEU A 32 7.49 12.12 0.27
C LEU A 32 8.56 12.95 -0.46
N SER A 33 9.74 13.00 0.13
CA SER A 33 10.88 13.75 -0.40
C SER A 33 11.28 13.25 -1.81
N GLY A 34 11.46 14.19 -2.73
CA GLY A 34 11.85 13.91 -4.12
C GLY A 34 10.69 13.59 -5.06
N LEU A 35 9.46 13.54 -4.56
CA LEU A 35 8.27 13.34 -5.38
C LEU A 35 7.85 14.66 -6.04
N SER A 36 7.81 14.69 -7.38
CA SER A 36 7.29 15.85 -8.11
C SER A 36 5.75 15.87 -8.14
N SER A 37 5.17 17.06 -8.30
CA SER A 37 3.72 17.22 -8.45
C SER A 37 3.16 16.46 -9.64
N ASN A 38 3.88 16.42 -10.75
CA ASN A 38 3.45 15.70 -11.95
C ASN A 38 3.43 14.19 -11.74
N VAL A 39 4.44 13.64 -11.07
CA VAL A 39 4.50 12.21 -10.75
C VAL A 39 3.40 11.84 -9.74
N LEU A 40 3.22 12.62 -8.69
CA LEU A 40 2.16 12.37 -7.70
C LEU A 40 0.77 12.40 -8.36
N SER A 41 0.49 13.41 -9.18
CA SER A 41 -0.77 13.51 -9.91
C SER A 41 -1.01 12.33 -10.84
N ALA A 42 0.01 11.90 -11.59
CA ALA A 42 -0.07 10.75 -12.49
C ALA A 42 -0.29 9.44 -11.72
N ARG A 43 0.38 9.25 -10.59
CA ARG A 43 0.24 8.04 -9.76
C ARG A 43 -1.11 7.96 -9.07
N LEU A 44 -1.62 9.05 -8.51
CA LEU A 44 -2.95 9.09 -7.91
C LEU A 44 -4.04 8.78 -8.94
N LYS A 45 -3.92 9.33 -10.16
CA LYS A 45 -4.83 9.01 -11.26
C LYS A 45 -4.78 7.53 -11.63
N ALA A 46 -3.59 6.97 -11.79
CA ALA A 46 -3.42 5.55 -12.09
C ALA A 46 -3.97 4.64 -10.97
N MET A 47 -3.78 5.01 -9.72
CA MET A 47 -4.33 4.28 -8.55
C MET A 47 -5.86 4.37 -8.53
N GLU A 48 -6.44 5.49 -8.89
CA GLU A 48 -7.89 5.65 -9.00
C GLU A 48 -8.46 4.79 -10.14
N GLU A 49 -7.84 4.81 -11.32
CA GLU A 49 -8.21 3.96 -12.46
C GLU A 49 -8.08 2.46 -12.15
N ALA A 50 -7.11 2.08 -11.31
CA ALA A 50 -6.94 0.70 -10.86
C ALA A 50 -7.90 0.30 -9.72
N GLY A 51 -8.74 1.20 -9.23
CA GLY A 51 -9.69 0.92 -8.16
C GLY A 51 -9.08 0.86 -6.75
N LEU A 52 -7.91 1.44 -6.53
CA LEU A 52 -7.22 1.46 -5.24
C LEU A 52 -7.56 2.69 -4.39
N VAL A 53 -7.91 3.79 -5.05
CA VAL A 53 -8.13 5.10 -4.45
C VAL A 53 -9.40 5.72 -5.02
N THR A 54 -10.12 6.48 -4.18
CA THR A 54 -11.17 7.40 -4.60
C THR A 54 -10.76 8.82 -4.29
N SER A 55 -11.23 9.77 -5.11
CA SER A 55 -11.03 11.20 -4.88
C SER A 55 -12.37 11.88 -4.62
N THR A 56 -12.37 12.87 -3.73
CA THR A 56 -13.53 13.69 -3.41
C THR A 56 -13.14 15.16 -3.50
N LEU A 57 -13.89 15.92 -4.28
CA LEU A 57 -13.70 17.36 -4.37
C LEU A 57 -14.18 18.04 -3.09
N TYR A 58 -13.31 18.74 -2.38
CA TYR A 58 -13.67 19.50 -1.19
C TYR A 58 -13.60 21.02 -1.36
N SER A 59 -12.98 21.50 -2.46
CA SER A 59 -12.95 22.91 -2.86
C SER A 59 -13.07 22.99 -4.37
N ALA A 60 -13.96 23.85 -4.87
CA ALA A 60 -14.16 24.04 -6.31
C ALA A 60 -13.28 25.15 -6.91
N HIS A 61 -12.87 26.12 -6.11
CA HIS A 61 -12.11 27.28 -6.57
C HIS A 61 -11.00 27.69 -5.59
N PRO A 62 -9.73 27.25 -5.79
CA PRO A 62 -9.26 26.30 -6.81
C PRO A 62 -9.72 24.86 -6.53
N PRO A 63 -9.79 23.99 -7.55
CA PRO A 63 -10.17 22.59 -7.36
C PRO A 63 -9.18 21.87 -6.45
N ARG A 64 -9.68 21.29 -5.35
CA ARG A 64 -8.90 20.50 -4.39
C ARG A 64 -9.62 19.22 -4.05
N TYR A 65 -8.87 18.13 -4.00
CA TYR A 65 -9.38 16.78 -3.76
C TYR A 65 -8.77 16.19 -2.49
N SER A 66 -9.59 15.46 -1.76
CA SER A 66 -9.12 14.50 -0.76
C SER A 66 -9.12 13.09 -1.36
N TYR A 67 -8.19 12.27 -0.92
CA TYR A 67 -7.98 10.91 -1.41
C TYR A 67 -8.19 9.91 -0.29
N ALA A 68 -8.86 8.82 -0.59
CA ALA A 68 -9.10 7.72 0.35
C ALA A 68 -8.89 6.38 -0.34
N LEU A 69 -8.40 5.39 0.41
CA LEU A 69 -8.24 4.03 -0.09
C LEU A 69 -9.59 3.32 -0.20
N THR A 70 -9.78 2.59 -1.29
CA THR A 70 -10.83 1.57 -1.40
C THR A 70 -10.48 0.35 -0.54
N ASN A 71 -11.40 -0.63 -0.42
CA ASN A 71 -11.07 -1.89 0.23
C ASN A 71 -9.90 -2.61 -0.44
N ALA A 72 -9.84 -2.61 -1.78
CA ALA A 72 -8.71 -3.17 -2.52
C ALA A 72 -7.40 -2.45 -2.21
N GLY A 73 -7.43 -1.12 -2.10
CA GLY A 73 -6.27 -0.33 -1.69
C GLY A 73 -5.81 -0.64 -0.27
N LYS A 74 -6.73 -0.76 0.69
CA LYS A 74 -6.42 -1.09 2.08
C LYS A 74 -5.80 -2.49 2.24
N GLU A 75 -6.23 -3.45 1.43
CA GLU A 75 -5.67 -4.81 1.45
C GLU A 75 -4.20 -4.87 1.02
N LEU A 76 -3.70 -3.88 0.28
CA LEU A 76 -2.28 -3.75 -0.04
C LEU A 76 -1.39 -3.42 1.17
N GLU A 77 -1.98 -3.09 2.32
CA GLU A 77 -1.23 -2.98 3.59
C GLU A 77 -0.41 -4.23 3.88
N HIS A 78 -0.95 -5.40 3.59
CA HIS A 78 -0.25 -6.67 3.79
C HIS A 78 1.00 -6.79 2.91
N VAL A 79 0.93 -6.32 1.69
CA VAL A 79 2.09 -6.26 0.77
C VAL A 79 3.12 -5.27 1.27
N PHE A 80 2.71 -4.08 1.67
CA PHE A 80 3.60 -3.07 2.22
C PHE A 80 4.30 -3.56 3.49
N ASN A 81 3.58 -4.15 4.41
CA ASN A 81 4.14 -4.68 5.65
C ASN A 81 5.15 -5.80 5.38
N ALA A 82 4.87 -6.71 4.44
CA ALA A 82 5.81 -7.75 4.04
C ALA A 82 7.11 -7.17 3.46
N LEU A 83 7.02 -6.14 2.63
CA LEU A 83 8.19 -5.42 2.13
C LEU A 83 8.99 -4.75 3.26
N ALA A 84 8.32 -4.12 4.21
CA ALA A 84 8.95 -3.48 5.34
C ALA A 84 9.64 -4.48 6.27
N ILE A 85 9.03 -5.62 6.54
CA ILE A 85 9.61 -6.72 7.33
C ILE A 85 10.87 -7.27 6.65
N TRP A 86 10.81 -7.53 5.36
CA TRP A 86 11.97 -7.97 4.59
C TRP A 86 13.09 -6.93 4.61
N GLY A 87 12.75 -5.67 4.39
CA GLY A 87 13.72 -4.56 4.36
C GLY A 87 14.41 -4.38 5.71
N SER A 88 13.69 -4.49 6.83
CA SER A 88 14.28 -4.35 8.17
C SER A 88 15.24 -5.49 8.51
N ALA A 89 15.02 -6.68 7.97
CA ALA A 89 15.89 -7.84 8.19
C ALA A 89 17.17 -7.83 7.34
N HIS A 90 17.12 -7.26 6.14
CA HIS A 90 18.17 -7.44 5.12
C HIS A 90 18.84 -6.14 4.64
N LEU A 91 18.25 -4.99 4.89
CA LEU A 91 18.80 -3.70 4.44
C LEU A 91 19.33 -2.89 5.62
N ASN A 92 20.46 -2.22 5.42
CA ASN A 92 21.07 -1.37 6.42
C ASN A 92 21.49 -0.03 5.76
N PRO A 93 21.14 1.14 6.32
CA PRO A 93 20.35 1.29 7.55
C PRO A 93 18.86 1.06 7.32
N CYS A 94 18.18 0.47 8.30
CA CYS A 94 16.73 0.40 8.34
C CYS A 94 16.20 1.35 9.42
N TYR A 95 15.28 2.23 9.04
CA TYR A 95 14.76 3.26 9.94
C TYR A 95 13.36 2.97 10.48
N LYS A 96 12.72 1.91 9.99
CA LYS A 96 11.35 1.53 10.36
C LYS A 96 11.24 0.03 10.48
N GLU A 97 10.51 -0.42 11.47
CA GLU A 97 10.13 -1.83 11.64
C GLU A 97 8.61 -1.93 11.81
N VAL A 98 8.08 -3.12 11.57
CA VAL A 98 6.66 -3.42 11.78
C VAL A 98 6.53 -4.16 13.10
N VAL A 99 5.71 -3.62 13.99
CA VAL A 99 5.48 -4.16 15.31
C VAL A 99 3.99 -4.26 15.61
N ASP A 100 3.62 -5.11 16.56
CA ASP A 100 2.28 -5.13 17.11
C ASP A 100 1.96 -3.79 17.81
N ALA A 101 0.79 -3.24 17.53
CA ALA A 101 0.41 -1.91 18.02
C ALA A 101 0.22 -1.82 19.54
N HIS A 102 0.03 -2.95 20.21
CA HIS A 102 -0.24 -2.99 21.66
C HIS A 102 0.96 -3.48 22.47
N THR A 103 1.69 -4.47 21.95
CA THR A 103 2.81 -5.10 22.65
C THR A 103 4.16 -4.54 22.24
N GLU A 104 4.23 -3.83 21.10
CA GLU A 104 5.47 -3.36 20.46
C GLU A 104 6.45 -4.49 20.10
N GLU A 105 5.97 -5.74 20.10
CA GLU A 105 6.77 -6.88 19.67
C GLU A 105 6.90 -6.91 18.14
N ALA A 106 8.09 -7.28 17.66
CA ALA A 106 8.33 -7.50 16.24
C ALA A 106 7.42 -8.61 15.70
N VAL A 107 6.91 -8.42 14.48
CA VAL A 107 6.00 -9.37 13.83
C VAL A 107 6.67 -10.08 12.66
N GLU A 108 6.15 -11.24 12.32
CA GLU A 108 6.56 -12.03 11.16
C GLU A 108 5.36 -12.37 10.27
N VAL A 109 5.64 -12.73 9.02
CA VAL A 109 4.60 -13.15 8.08
C VAL A 109 4.36 -14.63 8.21
N VAL A 110 3.11 -15.03 8.44
CA VAL A 110 2.65 -16.42 8.40
C VAL A 110 1.47 -16.57 7.45
N TYR A 111 1.33 -17.75 6.88
CA TYR A 111 0.22 -18.08 5.99
C TYR A 111 -0.74 -19.04 6.69
N ARG A 112 -2.01 -18.82 6.46
CA ARG A 112 -3.09 -19.60 7.03
C ARG A 112 -4.08 -20.01 5.96
N THR A 113 -4.48 -21.28 5.96
CA THR A 113 -5.52 -21.75 5.05
C THR A 113 -6.86 -21.06 5.34
N LYS A 114 -7.61 -20.73 4.30
CA LYS A 114 -8.88 -19.97 4.44
C LYS A 114 -9.92 -20.74 5.23
N ASP A 115 -10.06 -22.04 4.98
CA ASP A 115 -11.15 -22.85 5.55
C ASP A 115 -10.80 -23.41 6.91
N THR A 116 -9.69 -24.13 7.02
CA THR A 116 -9.30 -24.83 8.26
C THR A 116 -8.57 -23.95 9.26
N LYS A 117 -8.10 -22.75 8.82
CA LYS A 117 -7.27 -21.84 9.64
C LYS A 117 -5.93 -22.42 10.09
N ALA A 118 -5.49 -23.52 9.48
CA ALA A 118 -4.20 -24.12 9.77
C ALA A 118 -3.07 -23.25 9.20
N ILE A 119 -2.02 -23.04 10.00
CA ILE A 119 -0.79 -22.40 9.55
C ILE A 119 -0.05 -23.34 8.61
N THR A 120 0.48 -22.82 7.51
CA THR A 120 1.25 -23.59 6.52
C THR A 120 2.50 -22.82 6.10
N GLU A 121 3.58 -23.54 5.89
CA GLU A 121 4.84 -23.01 5.36
C GLU A 121 5.07 -23.42 3.90
N GLU A 122 4.35 -24.44 3.43
CA GLU A 122 4.45 -24.92 2.06
C GLU A 122 3.40 -24.29 1.16
N LEU A 123 3.85 -23.48 0.22
CA LEU A 123 3.01 -22.77 -0.72
C LEU A 123 3.37 -23.14 -2.16
N ILE A 124 2.35 -23.24 -2.99
CA ILE A 124 2.52 -23.39 -4.44
C ILE A 124 1.77 -22.29 -5.18
N ILE A 125 2.31 -21.87 -6.30
CA ILE A 125 1.63 -20.99 -7.25
C ILE A 125 1.13 -21.85 -8.41
N ARG A 126 -0.16 -21.79 -8.66
CA ARG A 126 -0.79 -22.50 -9.78
C ARG A 126 -1.75 -21.58 -10.51
N PRO A 127 -2.10 -21.88 -11.78
CA PRO A 127 -3.14 -21.13 -12.47
C PRO A 127 -4.44 -21.10 -11.67
N ALA A 128 -5.08 -19.93 -11.62
CA ALA A 128 -6.40 -19.82 -10.99
C ALA A 128 -7.41 -20.71 -11.73
N ARG A 129 -8.29 -21.36 -10.97
CA ARG A 129 -9.45 -22.03 -11.59
C ARG A 129 -10.39 -20.96 -12.08
N ILE A 130 -10.67 -20.98 -13.38
CA ILE A 130 -11.70 -20.14 -13.97
C ILE A 130 -13.01 -20.87 -13.68
N GLU A 131 -13.82 -20.34 -12.81
CA GLU A 131 -15.20 -20.81 -12.65
C GLU A 131 -15.95 -20.48 -13.94
N GLN A 132 -16.45 -21.52 -14.58
CA GLN A 132 -17.28 -21.39 -15.79
C GLN A 132 -18.71 -21.05 -15.39
#